data_d92c3a535c1e2e6ef64474e7ff2813c4
#
_entry.id   d92c3a535c1e2e6ef64474e7ff2813c4
#
_cell.length_a   1.000
_cell.length_b   1.000
_cell.length_c   1.000
_cell.angle_alpha   90.00
_cell.angle_beta   90.00
_cell.angle_gamma   90.00
#
_symmetry.space_group_name_H-M   'P 1'
#
loop_
_entity.id
_entity.type
_entity.pdbx_description
1 polymer ?
#
loop_
_entity_poly.entity_id
_entity_poly.type
_entity_poly.pdbx_seq_one_letter_code
_entity_poly.pdbx_strand_id
1 'polypeptide(L)'
;MNEVPNRMSELWYYAEGGESRGPLADLVGNLSQVSDPEKVLVWQKGFENWKPVSAVSEVAGQMIRPPPLRPTPPPVVSPAKPPSKIHELVVSDDDVGALKDFKPPLSGIAGWLILIAIGQVAGLIKFLGTLAQYYGDADPKLFQQFPVMMWGEAALNIGFVALLIYTAVLFFRKSSKFPRFFIYEWMFVIFMPLVDVVWVALNLSLYTGRPFTEFAKLDPQTVGQWIGATIIAAVWITYIKKSRRVANTFTK
;
A
#
# COMPACT_ATOMS: atom_id res chain seq x y z
N MET A 1 39.49 -21.06 -13.84
CA MET A 1 38.37 -20.63 -12.95
C MET A 1 37.63 -19.50 -13.69
N ASN A 2 36.55 -19.87 -14.35
CA ASN A 2 35.72 -18.88 -15.10
C ASN A 2 34.65 -18.39 -14.13
N GLU A 3 34.76 -17.13 -13.73
CA GLU A 3 33.68 -16.44 -13.02
C GLU A 3 32.49 -16.31 -13.95
N VAL A 4 31.39 -16.97 -13.58
CA VAL A 4 30.08 -16.76 -14.19
C VAL A 4 29.60 -15.40 -13.68
N PRO A 5 29.33 -14.40 -14.53
CA PRO A 5 28.78 -13.12 -14.09
C PRO A 5 27.40 -13.38 -13.48
N ASN A 6 27.23 -12.98 -12.24
CA ASN A 6 25.99 -12.98 -11.49
C ASN A 6 24.98 -12.05 -12.20
N ARG A 7 24.21 -12.59 -13.15
CA ARG A 7 23.03 -11.93 -13.68
C ARG A 7 21.98 -11.94 -12.58
N MET A 8 21.96 -10.88 -11.77
CA MET A 8 20.73 -10.50 -11.08
C MET A 8 19.66 -10.39 -12.17
N SER A 9 18.72 -11.31 -12.19
CA SER A 9 17.61 -11.36 -13.12
C SER A 9 16.90 -10.01 -13.07
N GLU A 10 17.07 -9.20 -14.12
CA GLU A 10 16.37 -7.94 -14.29
C GLU A 10 14.89 -8.27 -14.38
N LEU A 11 14.14 -7.83 -13.38
CA LEU A 11 12.72 -8.11 -13.28
C LEU A 11 11.97 -7.17 -14.23
N TRP A 12 11.24 -7.76 -15.15
CA TRP A 12 10.42 -7.08 -16.13
C TRP A 12 8.98 -6.96 -15.69
N TYR A 13 8.33 -5.93 -16.19
CA TYR A 13 6.89 -5.71 -16.06
C TYR A 13 6.34 -5.46 -17.46
N TYR A 14 5.13 -5.95 -17.75
CA TYR A 14 4.43 -5.59 -18.99
C TYR A 14 3.00 -5.11 -18.68
N ALA A 15 2.45 -4.29 -19.57
CA ALA A 15 1.09 -3.78 -19.46
C ALA A 15 0.33 -4.11 -20.75
N GLU A 16 -0.85 -4.73 -20.59
CA GLU A 16 -1.79 -5.09 -21.65
C GLU A 16 -3.18 -4.62 -21.25
N GLY A 17 -3.89 -3.90 -22.12
CA GLY A 17 -5.26 -3.44 -21.86
C GLY A 17 -5.43 -2.55 -20.61
N GLY A 18 -4.35 -1.88 -20.14
CA GLY A 18 -4.37 -1.05 -18.95
C GLY A 18 -4.05 -1.80 -17.64
N GLU A 19 -3.83 -3.11 -17.68
CA GLU A 19 -3.37 -3.90 -16.53
C GLU A 19 -1.86 -4.15 -16.63
N SER A 20 -1.14 -3.87 -15.53
CA SER A 20 0.29 -4.18 -15.43
C SER A 20 0.50 -5.51 -14.73
N ARG A 21 1.35 -6.38 -15.29
CA ARG A 21 1.75 -7.68 -14.75
C ARG A 21 3.25 -7.73 -14.53
N GLY A 22 3.68 -8.38 -13.48
CA GLY A 22 5.09 -8.55 -13.06
C GLY A 22 5.26 -8.49 -11.54
N PRO A 23 6.46 -8.70 -11.04
CA PRO A 23 7.74 -8.86 -11.76
C PRO A 23 7.91 -10.24 -12.42
N LEU A 24 8.47 -10.27 -13.64
CA LEU A 24 8.69 -11.47 -14.40
C LEU A 24 10.20 -11.66 -14.68
N ALA A 25 10.69 -12.88 -14.50
CA ALA A 25 12.06 -13.26 -14.86
C ALA A 25 12.19 -13.61 -16.35
N ASP A 26 11.09 -14.05 -16.97
CA ASP A 26 11.00 -14.36 -18.41
C ASP A 26 9.86 -13.56 -19.05
N LEU A 27 10.21 -12.40 -19.59
CA LEU A 27 9.26 -11.54 -20.29
C LEU A 27 8.84 -12.15 -21.64
N VAL A 28 9.77 -12.72 -22.39
CA VAL A 28 9.54 -13.23 -23.76
C VAL A 28 8.57 -14.40 -23.74
N GLY A 29 8.72 -15.34 -22.81
CA GLY A 29 7.80 -16.45 -22.63
C GLY A 29 6.37 -16.01 -22.30
N ASN A 30 6.21 -14.95 -21.50
CA ASN A 30 4.91 -14.41 -21.17
C ASN A 30 4.27 -13.61 -22.32
N LEU A 31 5.06 -12.85 -23.08
CA LEU A 31 4.59 -12.09 -24.24
C LEU A 31 4.13 -13.00 -25.40
N SER A 32 4.63 -14.22 -25.48
CA SER A 32 4.18 -15.20 -26.49
C SER A 32 2.73 -15.67 -26.29
N GLN A 33 2.16 -15.44 -25.09
CA GLN A 33 0.77 -15.79 -24.75
C GLN A 33 -0.20 -14.61 -24.93
N VAL A 34 0.31 -13.44 -25.28
CA VAL A 34 -0.48 -12.23 -25.46
C VAL A 34 -0.98 -12.16 -26.90
N SER A 35 -2.24 -11.77 -27.10
CA SER A 35 -2.88 -11.76 -28.42
C SER A 35 -2.25 -10.74 -29.38
N ASP A 36 -1.69 -9.63 -28.88
CA ASP A 36 -1.10 -8.53 -29.64
C ASP A 36 0.20 -8.05 -28.99
N PRO A 37 1.32 -8.79 -29.12
CA PRO A 37 2.57 -8.47 -28.42
C PRO A 37 3.15 -7.09 -28.79
N GLU A 38 2.87 -6.60 -30.00
CA GLU A 38 3.38 -5.32 -30.48
C GLU A 38 2.77 -4.11 -29.76
N LYS A 39 1.56 -4.25 -29.21
CA LYS A 39 0.86 -3.20 -28.45
C LYS A 39 1.16 -3.21 -26.97
N VAL A 40 1.97 -4.16 -26.51
CA VAL A 40 2.33 -4.29 -25.09
C VAL A 40 3.41 -3.29 -24.74
N LEU A 41 3.23 -2.63 -23.60
CA LEU A 41 4.24 -1.76 -23.00
C LEU A 41 5.05 -2.57 -21.99
N VAL A 42 6.37 -2.39 -21.99
CA VAL A 42 7.29 -3.03 -21.05
C VAL A 42 8.06 -2.02 -20.22
N TRP A 43 8.37 -2.39 -19.01
CA TRP A 43 9.16 -1.59 -18.10
C TRP A 43 10.13 -2.45 -17.31
N GLN A 44 11.32 -1.96 -17.09
CA GLN A 44 12.32 -2.54 -16.18
C GLN A 44 12.93 -1.44 -15.31
N LYS A 45 13.60 -1.84 -14.26
CA LYS A 45 14.32 -0.93 -13.36
C LYS A 45 15.41 -0.18 -14.14
N GLY A 46 15.31 1.15 -14.17
CA GLY A 46 16.20 2.03 -14.92
C GLY A 46 15.52 2.72 -16.12
N PHE A 47 14.33 2.31 -16.50
CA PHE A 47 13.55 3.04 -17.50
C PHE A 47 12.78 4.19 -16.82
N GLU A 48 12.90 5.40 -17.38
CA GLU A 48 12.12 6.55 -16.90
C GLU A 48 10.62 6.38 -17.12
N ASN A 49 10.24 5.72 -18.23
CA ASN A 49 8.86 5.46 -18.61
C ASN A 49 8.69 4.07 -19.23
N TRP A 50 7.43 3.62 -19.32
CA TRP A 50 7.06 2.42 -20.06
C TRP A 50 7.41 2.60 -21.54
N LYS A 51 7.96 1.56 -22.17
CA LYS A 51 8.32 1.55 -23.59
C LYS A 51 7.56 0.48 -24.32
N PRO A 52 7.13 0.70 -25.58
CA PRO A 52 6.57 -0.36 -26.39
C PRO A 52 7.63 -1.45 -26.61
N VAL A 53 7.19 -2.71 -26.68
CA VAL A 53 8.09 -3.87 -26.89
C VAL A 53 9.00 -3.65 -28.10
N SER A 54 8.46 -3.05 -29.17
CA SER A 54 9.20 -2.74 -30.39
C SER A 54 10.35 -1.75 -30.23
N ALA A 55 10.31 -0.92 -29.19
CA ALA A 55 11.36 0.07 -28.88
C ALA A 55 12.47 -0.49 -27.96
N VAL A 56 12.33 -1.74 -27.50
CA VAL A 56 13.31 -2.40 -26.62
C VAL A 56 14.01 -3.49 -27.45
N SER A 57 15.18 -3.17 -27.98
CA SER A 57 15.94 -4.05 -28.91
C SER A 57 16.23 -5.44 -28.33
N GLU A 58 16.44 -5.55 -27.02
CA GLU A 58 16.70 -6.82 -26.32
C GLU A 58 15.49 -7.76 -26.35
N VAL A 59 14.29 -7.22 -26.26
CA VAL A 59 13.03 -7.98 -26.28
C VAL A 59 12.58 -8.22 -27.71
N ALA A 60 12.60 -7.19 -28.55
CA ALA A 60 12.22 -7.26 -29.96
C ALA A 60 13.08 -8.26 -30.76
N GLY A 61 14.40 -8.30 -30.48
CA GLY A 61 15.32 -9.24 -31.15
C GLY A 61 15.10 -10.71 -30.79
N GLN A 62 14.48 -11.00 -29.65
CA GLN A 62 14.17 -12.37 -29.23
C GLN A 62 12.79 -12.85 -29.72
N MET A 63 11.87 -11.93 -29.99
CA MET A 63 10.54 -12.27 -30.55
C MET A 63 10.57 -12.54 -32.04
N ILE A 64 11.57 -12.01 -32.79
CA ILE A 64 11.73 -12.24 -34.24
C ILE A 64 12.70 -13.41 -34.42
N ARG A 65 12.32 -14.60 -33.99
CA ARG A 65 12.97 -15.83 -34.45
C ARG A 65 12.05 -16.48 -35.48
N PRO A 66 12.38 -16.41 -36.79
CA PRO A 66 11.60 -17.12 -37.78
C PRO A 66 11.70 -18.64 -37.55
N PRO A 67 10.65 -19.41 -37.77
CA PRO A 67 10.70 -20.86 -37.65
C PRO A 67 11.76 -21.42 -38.64
N PRO A 68 12.45 -22.52 -38.28
CA PRO A 68 13.45 -23.11 -39.16
C PRO A 68 12.82 -23.51 -40.52
N LEU A 69 13.35 -22.94 -41.58
CA LEU A 69 12.94 -23.22 -42.95
C LEU A 69 13.18 -24.71 -43.26
N ARG A 70 12.13 -25.44 -43.65
CA ARG A 70 12.26 -26.73 -44.34
C ARG A 70 13.02 -26.50 -45.65
N PRO A 71 13.98 -27.37 -46.05
CA PRO A 71 14.64 -27.23 -47.32
C PRO A 71 13.66 -27.51 -48.48
N THR A 72 13.39 -26.47 -49.26
CA THR A 72 12.71 -26.56 -50.54
C THR A 72 13.74 -26.54 -51.67
N PRO A 73 13.55 -27.30 -52.76
CA PRO A 73 14.49 -27.36 -53.89
C PRO A 73 14.59 -26.02 -54.61
N PRO A 74 15.70 -25.74 -55.32
CA PRO A 74 16.05 -24.41 -55.82
C PRO A 74 15.09 -23.94 -56.91
N PRO A 75 14.56 -22.73 -56.86
CA PRO A 75 13.80 -22.12 -57.94
C PRO A 75 14.70 -21.33 -58.90
N VAL A 76 14.32 -21.39 -60.15
CA VAL A 76 14.87 -20.69 -61.32
C VAL A 76 14.93 -19.17 -61.05
N VAL A 77 16.10 -18.59 -61.40
CA VAL A 77 16.39 -17.16 -61.23
C VAL A 77 15.64 -16.35 -62.30
N SER A 78 14.77 -15.44 -61.83
CA SER A 78 14.28 -14.29 -62.64
C SER A 78 14.80 -13.00 -62.02
N PRO A 79 15.16 -11.99 -62.82
CA PRO A 79 15.89 -10.81 -62.28
C PRO A 79 15.09 -9.96 -61.34
N ALA A 80 15.74 -9.60 -60.27
CA ALA A 80 15.20 -8.86 -59.12
C ALA A 80 14.74 -7.45 -59.51
N LYS A 81 13.49 -7.14 -59.12
CA LYS A 81 12.95 -5.79 -59.04
C LYS A 81 13.47 -5.14 -57.76
N PRO A 82 13.89 -3.88 -57.76
CA PRO A 82 14.43 -3.25 -56.57
C PRO A 82 13.40 -3.15 -55.43
N PRO A 83 13.81 -3.24 -54.16
CA PRO A 83 12.89 -3.22 -53.03
C PRO A 83 12.18 -1.88 -52.93
N SER A 84 10.87 -1.95 -53.05
CA SER A 84 10.00 -0.80 -52.81
C SER A 84 9.90 -0.53 -51.30
N LYS A 85 10.30 0.67 -50.96
CA LYS A 85 9.91 1.48 -49.78
C LYS A 85 9.73 0.72 -48.47
N ILE A 86 10.69 0.96 -47.59
CA ILE A 86 10.49 0.90 -46.16
C ILE A 86 9.14 1.60 -45.87
N HIS A 87 8.14 0.83 -45.48
CA HIS A 87 6.95 1.39 -44.86
C HIS A 87 7.44 2.01 -43.55
N GLU A 88 7.69 3.30 -43.60
CA GLU A 88 7.75 4.14 -42.41
C GLU A 88 6.43 3.87 -41.66
N LEU A 89 6.52 3.17 -40.54
CA LEU A 89 5.40 2.98 -39.63
C LEU A 89 4.99 4.39 -39.19
N VAL A 90 4.05 4.97 -39.92
CA VAL A 90 3.34 6.18 -39.49
C VAL A 90 2.55 5.74 -38.26
N VAL A 91 3.14 5.93 -37.08
CA VAL A 91 2.42 5.93 -35.82
C VAL A 91 1.37 7.03 -35.98
N SER A 92 0.10 6.66 -36.04
CA SER A 92 -0.97 7.62 -36.22
C SER A 92 -0.94 8.59 -35.03
N ASP A 93 -1.26 9.87 -35.27
CA ASP A 93 -1.35 10.87 -34.19
C ASP A 93 -2.35 10.44 -33.11
N ASP A 94 -3.32 9.60 -33.44
CA ASP A 94 -4.28 8.99 -32.50
C ASP A 94 -3.61 8.01 -31.54
N ASP A 95 -2.62 7.22 -31.99
CA ASP A 95 -1.86 6.29 -31.14
C ASP A 95 -0.93 7.05 -30.19
N VAL A 96 -0.36 8.17 -30.62
CA VAL A 96 0.43 9.09 -29.78
C VAL A 96 -0.45 9.80 -28.76
N GLY A 97 -1.69 10.12 -29.11
CA GLY A 97 -2.71 10.67 -28.21
C GLY A 97 -3.07 9.69 -27.08
N ALA A 98 -3.31 8.42 -27.41
CA ALA A 98 -3.61 7.38 -26.44
C ALA A 98 -2.45 7.11 -25.46
N LEU A 99 -1.20 7.25 -25.92
CA LEU A 99 -0.01 7.13 -25.07
C LEU A 99 0.18 8.32 -24.12
N LYS A 100 -0.24 9.54 -24.52
CA LYS A 100 -0.19 10.74 -23.66
C LYS A 100 -1.17 10.68 -22.50
N ASP A 101 -2.28 9.98 -22.66
CA ASP A 101 -3.31 9.84 -21.60
C ASP A 101 -3.08 8.66 -20.65
N PHE A 102 -2.07 7.82 -20.92
CA PHE A 102 -1.73 6.71 -20.04
C PHE A 102 -1.09 7.23 -18.75
N LYS A 103 -1.92 7.37 -17.71
CA LYS A 103 -1.45 7.63 -16.34
C LYS A 103 -1.24 6.30 -15.64
N PRO A 104 0.00 5.97 -15.24
CA PRO A 104 0.25 4.74 -14.49
C PRO A 104 -0.63 4.69 -13.23
N PRO A 105 -1.12 3.51 -12.84
CA PRO A 105 -1.97 3.38 -11.68
C PRO A 105 -1.27 3.93 -10.44
N LEU A 106 -1.97 4.83 -9.73
CA LEU A 106 -1.46 5.44 -8.51
C LEU A 106 -1.21 4.36 -7.47
N SER A 107 0.05 4.00 -7.23
CA SER A 107 0.46 2.98 -6.26
C SER A 107 1.63 3.47 -5.42
N GLY A 108 1.94 2.74 -4.34
CA GLY A 108 3.04 3.05 -3.44
C GLY A 108 2.70 4.11 -2.38
N ILE A 109 3.62 4.23 -1.38
CA ILE A 109 3.48 5.18 -0.27
C ILE A 109 3.87 6.56 -0.80
N ALA A 110 2.88 7.32 -1.28
CA ALA A 110 3.04 8.68 -1.80
C ALA A 110 1.75 9.49 -1.53
N GLY A 111 1.83 10.82 -1.67
CA GLY A 111 0.71 11.72 -1.40
C GLY A 111 0.20 11.57 0.04
N TRP A 112 -1.10 11.47 0.25
CA TRP A 112 -1.73 11.37 1.59
C TRP A 112 -1.28 10.15 2.39
N LEU A 113 -0.77 9.07 1.76
CA LEU A 113 -0.22 7.91 2.47
C LEU A 113 1.07 8.25 3.22
N ILE A 114 1.81 9.28 2.82
CA ILE A 114 2.98 9.78 3.57
C ILE A 114 2.53 10.33 4.93
N LEU A 115 1.41 11.09 4.96
CA LEU A 115 0.88 11.62 6.21
C LEU A 115 0.42 10.49 7.15
N ILE A 116 -0.16 9.43 6.59
CA ILE A 116 -0.51 8.23 7.38
C ILE A 116 0.78 7.56 7.91
N ALA A 117 1.83 7.44 7.09
CA ALA A 117 3.12 6.88 7.54
C ALA A 117 3.70 7.66 8.72
N ILE A 118 3.72 9.00 8.60
CA ILE A 118 4.16 9.88 9.68
C ILE A 118 3.25 9.72 10.91
N GLY A 119 1.94 9.69 10.70
CA GLY A 119 0.94 9.54 11.76
C GLY A 119 1.09 8.22 12.53
N GLN A 120 1.36 7.10 11.85
CA GLN A 120 1.60 5.80 12.48
C GLN A 120 2.80 5.83 13.44
N VAL A 121 3.91 6.44 13.01
CA VAL A 121 5.13 6.52 13.82
C VAL A 121 4.96 7.56 14.94
N ALA A 122 4.56 8.79 14.58
CA ALA A 122 4.43 9.88 15.54
C ALA A 122 3.31 9.62 16.55
N GLY A 123 2.19 9.01 16.12
CA GLY A 123 1.08 8.63 16.99
C GLY A 123 1.50 7.60 18.03
N LEU A 124 2.23 6.56 17.62
CA LEU A 124 2.78 5.56 18.54
C LEU A 124 3.74 6.20 19.57
N ILE A 125 4.69 7.02 19.10
CA ILE A 125 5.65 7.69 20.00
C ILE A 125 4.92 8.59 21.00
N LYS A 126 3.97 9.41 20.52
CA LYS A 126 3.18 10.30 21.37
C LYS A 126 2.40 9.51 22.41
N PHE A 127 1.74 8.42 22.01
CA PHE A 127 0.94 7.61 22.91
C PHE A 127 1.80 6.93 23.99
N LEU A 128 2.95 6.36 23.60
CA LEU A 128 3.91 5.80 24.56
C LEU A 128 4.42 6.86 25.55
N GLY A 129 4.70 8.07 25.06
CA GLY A 129 5.08 9.19 25.92
C GLY A 129 3.98 9.57 26.93
N THR A 130 2.72 9.61 26.47
CA THR A 130 1.56 9.87 27.34
C THR A 130 1.41 8.78 28.40
N LEU A 131 1.57 7.50 28.03
CA LEU A 131 1.51 6.39 28.99
C LEU A 131 2.64 6.46 30.02
N ALA A 132 3.87 6.74 29.55
CA ALA A 132 5.03 6.86 30.44
C ALA A 132 4.83 7.97 31.48
N GLN A 133 4.27 9.12 31.06
CA GLN A 133 3.94 10.20 31.96
C GLN A 133 2.81 9.80 32.91
N TYR A 134 1.70 9.25 32.39
CA TYR A 134 0.54 8.87 33.19
C TYR A 134 0.89 7.86 34.29
N TYR A 135 1.60 6.79 33.96
CA TYR A 135 2.01 5.78 34.95
C TYR A 135 3.22 6.18 35.77
N GLY A 136 4.08 7.08 35.26
CA GLY A 136 5.22 7.63 35.98
C GLY A 136 4.81 8.60 37.12
N ASP A 137 3.76 9.39 36.87
CA ASP A 137 3.23 10.38 37.83
C ASP A 137 2.16 9.77 38.75
N ALA A 138 1.68 8.54 38.48
CA ALA A 138 0.65 7.89 39.29
C ALA A 138 1.16 7.50 40.67
N ASP A 139 0.38 7.86 41.74
CA ASP A 139 0.68 7.41 43.08
C ASP A 139 0.63 5.86 43.15
N PRO A 140 1.73 5.19 43.56
CA PRO A 140 1.75 3.73 43.71
C PRO A 140 0.64 3.17 44.60
N LYS A 141 0.11 3.97 45.53
CA LYS A 141 -1.02 3.60 46.40
C LYS A 141 -2.30 3.34 45.59
N LEU A 142 -2.49 3.98 44.43
CA LEU A 142 -3.66 3.76 43.59
C LEU A 142 -3.72 2.32 43.08
N PHE A 143 -2.59 1.72 42.73
CA PHE A 143 -2.52 0.32 42.32
C PHE A 143 -2.85 -0.66 43.45
N GLN A 144 -2.57 -0.27 44.71
CA GLN A 144 -2.93 -1.06 45.88
C GLN A 144 -4.39 -0.87 46.27
N GLN A 145 -4.91 0.34 46.16
CA GLN A 145 -6.25 0.73 46.55
C GLN A 145 -7.31 0.31 45.52
N PHE A 146 -6.96 0.43 44.21
CA PHE A 146 -7.87 0.15 43.09
C PHE A 146 -7.22 -0.81 42.08
N PRO A 147 -6.80 -2.02 42.46
CA PRO A 147 -6.04 -2.90 41.61
C PRO A 147 -6.77 -3.26 40.33
N VAL A 148 -8.07 -3.58 40.41
CA VAL A 148 -8.88 -3.95 39.23
C VAL A 148 -8.99 -2.79 38.23
N MET A 149 -9.19 -1.56 38.74
CA MET A 149 -9.28 -0.36 37.93
C MET A 149 -7.96 -0.10 37.18
N MET A 150 -6.85 -0.01 37.92
CA MET A 150 -5.54 0.36 37.41
C MET A 150 -4.96 -0.70 36.44
N TRP A 151 -5.04 -1.98 36.80
CA TRP A 151 -4.55 -3.06 35.95
C TRP A 151 -5.44 -3.30 34.73
N GLY A 152 -6.76 -3.10 34.87
CA GLY A 152 -7.69 -3.19 33.73
C GLY A 152 -7.42 -2.09 32.70
N GLU A 153 -7.21 -0.86 33.15
CA GLU A 153 -6.82 0.25 32.28
C GLU A 153 -5.44 0.02 31.61
N ALA A 154 -4.46 -0.45 32.40
CA ALA A 154 -3.15 -0.81 31.87
C ALA A 154 -3.26 -1.90 30.77
N ALA A 155 -4.08 -2.92 30.97
CA ALA A 155 -4.29 -3.97 29.98
C ALA A 155 -4.92 -3.44 28.69
N LEU A 156 -5.90 -2.53 28.78
CA LEU A 156 -6.50 -1.86 27.62
C LEU A 156 -5.47 -1.03 26.86
N ASN A 157 -4.65 -0.26 27.57
CA ASN A 157 -3.60 0.56 26.98
C ASN A 157 -2.51 -0.30 26.28
N ILE A 158 -2.09 -1.40 26.91
CA ILE A 158 -1.15 -2.35 26.31
C ILE A 158 -1.75 -2.97 25.03
N GLY A 159 -3.04 -3.34 25.07
CA GLY A 159 -3.77 -3.84 23.90
C GLY A 159 -3.79 -2.83 22.76
N PHE A 160 -3.97 -1.56 23.08
CA PHE A 160 -3.93 -0.48 22.08
C PHE A 160 -2.52 -0.26 21.50
N VAL A 161 -1.48 -0.27 22.33
CA VAL A 161 -0.09 -0.22 21.85
C VAL A 161 0.20 -1.38 20.88
N ALA A 162 -0.24 -2.59 21.24
CA ALA A 162 -0.08 -3.75 20.35
C ALA A 162 -0.81 -3.56 19.01
N LEU A 163 -2.03 -2.99 19.04
CA LEU A 163 -2.79 -2.67 17.83
C LEU A 163 -2.06 -1.62 16.97
N LEU A 164 -1.55 -0.53 17.57
CA LEU A 164 -0.78 0.51 16.87
C LEU A 164 0.46 -0.07 16.19
N ILE A 165 1.25 -0.87 16.93
CA ILE A 165 2.45 -1.52 16.38
C ILE A 165 2.08 -2.45 15.24
N TYR A 166 1.05 -3.28 15.41
CA TYR A 166 0.61 -4.22 14.40
C TYR A 166 0.13 -3.50 13.15
N THR A 167 -0.67 -2.43 13.29
CA THR A 167 -1.16 -1.63 12.16
C THR A 167 -0.01 -0.95 11.42
N ALA A 168 0.98 -0.40 12.15
CA ALA A 168 2.18 0.17 11.55
C ALA A 168 2.98 -0.88 10.75
N VAL A 169 3.18 -2.08 11.30
CA VAL A 169 3.85 -3.19 10.58
C VAL A 169 3.09 -3.55 9.30
N LEU A 170 1.77 -3.68 9.37
CA LEU A 170 0.94 -3.96 8.19
C LEU A 170 1.07 -2.87 7.13
N PHE A 171 1.14 -1.60 7.54
CA PHE A 171 1.33 -0.46 6.65
C PHE A 171 2.65 -0.55 5.88
N PHE A 172 3.77 -0.70 6.59
CA PHE A 172 5.09 -0.74 5.95
C PHE A 172 5.31 -2.00 5.12
N ARG A 173 4.66 -3.11 5.49
CA ARG A 173 4.64 -4.34 4.68
C ARG A 173 3.67 -4.28 3.50
N LYS A 174 2.93 -3.19 3.32
CA LYS A 174 1.90 -3.02 2.28
C LYS A 174 0.87 -4.15 2.28
N SER A 175 0.51 -4.62 3.47
CA SER A 175 -0.41 -5.75 3.64
C SER A 175 -1.85 -5.37 3.28
N SER A 176 -2.56 -6.26 2.59
CA SER A 176 -4.00 -6.12 2.29
C SER A 176 -4.88 -6.01 3.55
N LYS A 177 -4.36 -6.41 4.70
CA LYS A 177 -5.05 -6.30 5.99
C LYS A 177 -4.98 -4.87 6.59
N PHE A 178 -4.00 -4.05 6.16
CA PHE A 178 -3.79 -2.70 6.72
C PHE A 178 -5.06 -1.85 6.75
N PRO A 179 -5.84 -1.69 5.65
CA PRO A 179 -7.02 -0.82 5.66
C PRO A 179 -8.04 -1.19 6.76
N ARG A 180 -8.21 -2.49 7.03
CA ARG A 180 -9.12 -2.97 8.07
C ARG A 180 -8.60 -2.64 9.47
N PHE A 181 -7.33 -2.93 9.75
CA PHE A 181 -6.73 -2.66 11.06
C PHE A 181 -6.58 -1.18 11.35
N PHE A 182 -6.33 -0.35 10.34
CA PHE A 182 -6.36 1.10 10.47
C PHE A 182 -7.75 1.62 10.88
N ILE A 183 -8.82 1.04 10.37
CA ILE A 183 -10.18 1.37 10.81
C ILE A 183 -10.39 0.95 12.27
N TYR A 184 -9.93 -0.24 12.68
CA TYR A 184 -10.04 -0.69 14.08
C TYR A 184 -9.26 0.23 15.03
N GLU A 185 -8.08 0.70 14.64
CA GLU A 185 -7.28 1.68 15.38
C GLU A 185 -8.09 2.97 15.62
N TRP A 186 -8.70 3.54 14.58
CA TRP A 186 -9.54 4.74 14.71
C TRP A 186 -10.82 4.48 15.50
N MET A 187 -11.44 3.32 15.37
CA MET A 187 -12.58 2.94 16.20
C MET A 187 -12.18 2.86 17.67
N PHE A 188 -11.00 2.32 17.97
CA PHE A 188 -10.48 2.31 19.35
C PHE A 188 -10.30 3.74 19.87
N VAL A 189 -9.68 4.63 19.10
CA VAL A 189 -9.51 6.05 19.48
C VAL A 189 -10.85 6.75 19.78
N ILE A 190 -11.90 6.44 19.00
CA ILE A 190 -13.23 7.03 19.20
C ILE A 190 -13.92 6.48 20.45
N PHE A 191 -13.86 5.16 20.67
CA PHE A 191 -14.62 4.54 21.76
C PHE A 191 -13.88 4.51 23.09
N MET A 192 -12.54 4.54 23.09
CA MET A 192 -11.74 4.42 24.30
C MET A 192 -12.08 5.45 25.38
N PRO A 193 -12.26 6.75 25.09
CA PRO A 193 -12.62 7.71 26.12
C PRO A 193 -13.96 7.40 26.81
N LEU A 194 -14.92 6.84 26.08
CA LEU A 194 -16.20 6.43 26.65
C LEU A 194 -16.04 5.18 27.53
N VAL A 195 -15.27 4.21 27.05
CA VAL A 195 -14.97 2.98 27.81
C VAL A 195 -14.23 3.34 29.08
N ASP A 196 -13.27 4.25 29.03
CA ASP A 196 -12.47 4.69 30.15
C ASP A 196 -13.35 5.34 31.23
N VAL A 197 -14.18 6.32 30.86
CA VAL A 197 -15.10 6.97 31.78
C VAL A 197 -16.04 5.97 32.47
N VAL A 198 -16.61 5.03 31.68
CA VAL A 198 -17.49 3.99 32.22
C VAL A 198 -16.72 3.05 33.15
N TRP A 199 -15.51 2.65 32.77
CA TRP A 199 -14.65 1.76 33.54
C TRP A 199 -14.28 2.36 34.88
N VAL A 200 -13.78 3.59 34.90
CA VAL A 200 -13.38 4.31 36.12
C VAL A 200 -14.60 4.58 37.00
N ALA A 201 -15.70 5.10 36.42
CA ALA A 201 -16.91 5.40 37.19
C ALA A 201 -17.53 4.15 37.82
N LEU A 202 -17.53 3.02 37.11
CA LEU A 202 -18.04 1.76 37.64
C LEU A 202 -17.21 1.26 38.82
N ASN A 203 -15.88 1.24 38.67
CA ASN A 203 -14.99 0.80 39.75
C ASN A 203 -15.08 1.70 40.99
N LEU A 204 -15.11 3.03 40.81
CA LEU A 204 -15.24 3.96 41.92
C LEU A 204 -16.61 3.87 42.63
N SER A 205 -17.69 3.69 41.82
CA SER A 205 -19.04 3.48 42.38
C SER A 205 -19.10 2.21 43.22
N LEU A 206 -18.56 1.10 42.75
CA LEU A 206 -18.51 -0.16 43.48
C LEU A 206 -17.67 -0.09 44.74
N TYR A 207 -16.55 0.64 44.69
CA TYR A 207 -15.64 0.78 45.81
C TYR A 207 -16.19 1.72 46.92
N THR A 208 -16.80 2.84 46.50
CA THR A 208 -17.23 3.89 47.41
C THR A 208 -18.68 3.76 47.88
N GLY A 209 -19.48 2.92 47.18
CA GLY A 209 -20.93 2.84 47.38
C GLY A 209 -21.71 4.06 46.89
N ARG A 210 -21.07 5.01 46.19
CA ARG A 210 -21.72 6.21 45.66
C ARG A 210 -22.30 5.96 44.26
N PRO A 211 -23.31 6.76 43.86
CA PRO A 211 -23.93 6.60 42.54
C PRO A 211 -22.92 6.73 41.41
N PHE A 212 -23.05 5.86 40.38
CA PHE A 212 -22.25 5.87 39.16
C PHE A 212 -22.21 7.25 38.49
N THR A 213 -23.33 7.96 38.45
CA THR A 213 -23.47 9.29 37.83
C THR A 213 -22.62 10.38 38.48
N GLU A 214 -22.16 10.16 39.69
CA GLU A 214 -21.26 11.10 40.38
C GLU A 214 -19.86 11.08 39.75
N PHE A 215 -19.44 9.93 39.25
CA PHE A 215 -18.12 9.70 38.66
C PHE A 215 -18.13 9.74 37.12
N ALA A 216 -19.24 9.40 36.48
CA ALA A 216 -19.37 9.38 35.02
C ALA A 216 -19.54 10.79 34.44
N LYS A 217 -18.51 11.62 34.62
CA LYS A 217 -18.49 13.00 34.09
C LYS A 217 -17.41 13.16 33.06
N LEU A 218 -17.77 13.72 31.90
CA LEU A 218 -16.84 14.16 30.89
C LEU A 218 -16.65 15.67 31.03
N ASP A 219 -15.41 16.11 31.17
CA ASP A 219 -15.12 17.54 31.15
C ASP A 219 -15.26 18.11 29.73
N PRO A 220 -15.57 19.41 29.55
CA PRO A 220 -15.77 20.01 28.24
C PRO A 220 -14.54 19.94 27.32
N GLN A 221 -13.33 19.94 27.87
CA GLN A 221 -12.10 19.86 27.09
C GLN A 221 -11.93 18.45 26.50
N THR A 222 -12.17 17.41 27.30
CA THR A 222 -12.17 16.02 26.84
C THR A 222 -13.23 15.80 25.75
N VAL A 223 -14.44 16.34 25.90
CA VAL A 223 -15.49 16.28 24.88
C VAL A 223 -15.03 16.96 23.58
N GLY A 224 -14.43 18.15 23.67
CA GLY A 224 -13.92 18.86 22.50
C GLY A 224 -12.83 18.08 21.75
N GLN A 225 -11.89 17.49 22.49
CA GLN A 225 -10.84 16.64 21.91
C GLN A 225 -11.42 15.38 21.23
N TRP A 226 -12.39 14.74 21.87
CA TRP A 226 -13.07 13.57 21.33
C TRP A 226 -13.83 13.87 20.03
N ILE A 227 -14.56 15.01 19.98
CA ILE A 227 -15.24 15.46 18.75
C ILE A 227 -14.20 15.69 17.65
N GLY A 228 -13.10 16.40 17.97
CA GLY A 228 -12.03 16.64 17.01
C GLY A 228 -11.42 15.34 16.46
N ALA A 229 -11.12 14.39 17.34
CA ALA A 229 -10.60 13.08 16.95
C ALA A 229 -11.60 12.31 16.07
N THR A 230 -12.89 12.38 16.36
CA THR A 230 -13.94 11.73 15.59
C THR A 230 -14.05 12.30 14.16
N ILE A 231 -13.95 13.61 14.01
CA ILE A 231 -13.95 14.27 12.70
C ILE A 231 -12.73 13.83 11.88
N ILE A 232 -11.54 13.83 12.49
CA ILE A 232 -10.30 13.40 11.84
C ILE A 232 -10.40 11.92 11.44
N ALA A 233 -10.93 11.07 12.32
CA ALA A 233 -11.17 9.66 12.04
C ALA A 233 -12.08 9.47 10.83
N ALA A 234 -13.19 10.22 10.74
CA ALA A 234 -14.12 10.14 9.62
C ALA A 234 -13.44 10.48 8.28
N VAL A 235 -12.57 11.50 8.27
CA VAL A 235 -11.78 11.87 7.08
C VAL A 235 -10.85 10.74 6.67
N TRP A 236 -10.05 10.21 7.59
CA TRP A 236 -9.08 9.16 7.29
C TRP A 236 -9.72 7.83 6.92
N ILE A 237 -10.79 7.42 7.61
CA ILE A 237 -11.55 6.21 7.27
C ILE A 237 -12.16 6.33 5.88
N THR A 238 -12.70 7.50 5.53
CA THR A 238 -13.24 7.76 4.20
C THR A 238 -12.15 7.68 3.13
N TYR A 239 -10.98 8.28 3.40
CA TYR A 239 -9.84 8.20 2.50
C TYR A 239 -9.40 6.76 2.27
N ILE A 240 -9.21 5.98 3.34
CA ILE A 240 -8.80 4.57 3.24
C ILE A 240 -9.78 3.73 2.41
N LYS A 241 -11.08 3.97 2.57
CA LYS A 241 -12.13 3.21 1.86
C LYS A 241 -12.27 3.61 0.39
N LYS A 242 -12.04 4.89 0.04
CA LYS A 242 -12.32 5.42 -1.32
C LYS A 242 -11.07 5.59 -2.19
N SER A 243 -9.88 5.53 -1.63
CA SER A 243 -8.65 5.84 -2.36
C SER A 243 -8.20 4.69 -3.25
N ARG A 244 -8.15 4.93 -4.56
CA ARG A 244 -7.55 4.01 -5.54
C ARG A 244 -6.09 3.72 -5.24
N ARG A 245 -5.35 4.70 -4.70
CA ARG A 245 -3.95 4.50 -4.30
C ARG A 245 -3.83 3.50 -3.15
N VAL A 246 -4.72 3.56 -2.16
CA VAL A 246 -4.75 2.58 -1.06
C VAL A 246 -5.01 1.19 -1.62
N ALA A 247 -6.02 1.01 -2.46
CA ALA A 247 -6.36 -0.26 -3.08
C ALA A 247 -5.18 -0.86 -3.88
N ASN A 248 -4.47 -0.03 -4.63
CA ASN A 248 -3.33 -0.45 -5.46
C ASN A 248 -2.02 -0.64 -4.66
N THR A 249 -1.92 -0.13 -3.43
CA THR A 249 -0.69 -0.21 -2.62
C THR A 249 -0.71 -1.39 -1.65
N PHE A 250 -1.87 -1.69 -1.06
CA PHE A 250 -2.03 -2.71 -0.02
C PHE A 250 -2.63 -4.01 -0.62
N THR A 251 -1.80 -4.72 -1.38
CA THR A 251 -2.20 -5.91 -2.16
C THR A 251 -1.57 -7.22 -1.69
N LYS A 252 -0.63 -7.17 -0.73
CA LYS A 252 0.11 -8.33 -0.22
C LYS A 252 -0.61 -9.03 0.93
#